data_913b58f70c6221865c72dcf705aa3972
#
_entry.id   913b58f70c6221865c72dcf705aa3972
#
_cell.length_a   1.000
_cell.length_b   1.000
_cell.length_c   1.000
_cell.angle_alpha   90.00
_cell.angle_beta   90.00
_cell.angle_gamma   90.00
#
_symmetry.space_group_name_H-M   'P 1'
#
loop_
_entity.id
_entity.type
_entity.pdbx_description
1 polymer ?
#
loop_
_entity_poly.entity_id
_entity_poly.type
_entity_poly.pdbx_seq_one_letter_code
_entity_poly.pdbx_strand_id
1 'polypeptide(L)'
;AARGSELPVGEAARVIEGAGQWLLPGLLDIHTHLDLEVDLEPGLPEVVRHGTTTVLVGNCSLGTCFGRQQSGAQNPIVDCFTRVENIPKSVLNQCVEAVHWDNTGDYLDHFDNIPLGPNVGAFIPHSMLRVEVMGLTDSISRAPTEAELARMEQLLEQGIAQGYQGMSTDGLP
;
A
#
# COMPACT_ATOMS: atom_id res chain seq x y z
N ALA A 1 3.10 -7.91 -26.86
CA ALA A 1 3.05 -9.38 -26.96
C ALA A 1 1.92 -9.79 -27.91
N ALA A 2 2.12 -10.86 -28.68
CA ALA A 2 1.12 -11.43 -29.55
C ALA A 2 0.86 -12.91 -29.16
N ARG A 3 -0.35 -13.37 -29.37
CA ARG A 3 -0.78 -14.74 -29.09
C ARG A 3 -1.60 -15.32 -30.24
N GLY A 4 -1.47 -16.61 -30.50
CA GLY A 4 -2.20 -17.34 -31.56
C GLY A 4 -1.52 -18.64 -31.92
N SER A 5 -2.15 -19.44 -32.77
CA SER A 5 -1.62 -20.73 -33.24
C SER A 5 -0.60 -20.60 -34.37
N GLU A 6 -0.61 -19.47 -35.07
CA GLU A 6 0.25 -19.23 -36.23
C GLU A 6 0.84 -17.80 -36.19
N LEU A 7 1.70 -17.55 -35.21
CA LEU A 7 2.36 -16.26 -35.08
C LEU A 7 3.73 -16.29 -35.76
N PRO A 8 4.12 -15.20 -36.49
CA PRO A 8 5.48 -15.07 -36.96
C PRO A 8 6.42 -14.88 -35.79
N VAL A 9 7.29 -15.85 -35.54
CA VAL A 9 8.22 -15.86 -34.41
C VAL A 9 9.59 -15.27 -34.70
N GLY A 10 9.86 -14.92 -35.94
CA GLY A 10 11.22 -14.50 -36.40
C GLY A 10 11.76 -13.23 -35.75
N GLU A 11 10.88 -12.37 -35.22
CA GLU A 11 11.25 -11.10 -34.54
C GLU A 11 11.00 -11.15 -33.03
N ALA A 12 10.56 -12.28 -32.48
CA ALA A 12 10.27 -12.40 -31.05
C ALA A 12 11.56 -12.53 -30.24
N ALA A 13 11.71 -11.69 -29.22
CA ALA A 13 12.82 -11.78 -28.26
C ALA A 13 12.76 -13.09 -27.44
N ARG A 14 11.56 -13.61 -27.22
CA ARG A 14 11.30 -14.87 -26.51
C ARG A 14 10.01 -15.51 -27.00
N VAL A 15 10.05 -16.80 -27.25
CA VAL A 15 8.89 -17.63 -27.56
C VAL A 15 8.61 -18.57 -26.38
N ILE A 16 7.35 -18.66 -25.98
CA ILE A 16 6.89 -19.56 -24.90
C ILE A 16 5.88 -20.53 -25.53
N GLU A 17 6.19 -21.83 -25.47
CA GLU A 17 5.27 -22.88 -25.88
C GLU A 17 4.15 -23.04 -24.87
N GLY A 18 2.92 -22.74 -25.30
CA GLY A 18 1.74 -22.74 -24.44
C GLY A 18 0.73 -23.84 -24.74
N ALA A 19 1.12 -24.88 -25.50
CA ALA A 19 0.18 -25.97 -25.88
C ALA A 19 -0.40 -26.63 -24.61
N GLY A 20 -1.72 -26.66 -24.52
CA GLY A 20 -2.46 -27.21 -23.36
C GLY A 20 -2.47 -26.31 -22.12
N GLN A 21 -1.96 -25.09 -22.22
CA GLN A 21 -1.97 -24.10 -21.13
C GLN A 21 -2.95 -22.96 -21.42
N TRP A 22 -3.39 -22.31 -20.38
CA TRP A 22 -4.19 -21.09 -20.49
C TRP A 22 -3.31 -19.86 -20.26
N LEU A 23 -3.46 -18.87 -21.13
CA LEU A 23 -2.90 -17.55 -20.91
C LEU A 23 -3.97 -16.64 -20.31
N LEU A 24 -3.79 -16.29 -19.06
CA LEU A 24 -4.69 -15.42 -18.30
C LEU A 24 -4.00 -14.10 -17.97
N PRO A 25 -4.77 -13.02 -17.71
CA PRO A 25 -4.22 -11.86 -17.01
C PRO A 25 -3.64 -12.27 -15.65
N GLY A 26 -2.64 -11.55 -15.17
CA GLY A 26 -2.15 -11.73 -13.81
C GLY A 26 -3.25 -11.47 -12.78
N LEU A 27 -3.16 -12.14 -11.64
CA LEU A 27 -4.11 -11.94 -10.55
C LEU A 27 -3.95 -10.52 -9.95
N LEU A 28 -5.06 -9.95 -9.54
CA LEU A 28 -5.14 -8.70 -8.83
C LEU A 28 -5.53 -9.00 -7.38
N ASP A 29 -4.64 -8.71 -6.44
CA ASP A 29 -4.93 -8.82 -5.01
C ASP A 29 -5.30 -7.43 -4.47
N ILE A 30 -6.59 -7.25 -4.23
CA ILE A 30 -7.16 -5.96 -3.84
C ILE A 30 -7.20 -5.75 -2.32
N HIS A 31 -6.76 -6.72 -1.54
CA HIS A 31 -6.77 -6.62 -0.08
C HIS A 31 -5.51 -7.25 0.51
N THR A 32 -4.51 -6.40 0.75
CA THR A 32 -3.23 -6.83 1.33
C THR A 32 -2.80 -5.91 2.48
N HIS A 33 -1.88 -6.40 3.31
CA HIS A 33 -1.19 -5.63 4.33
C HIS A 33 0.33 -5.66 4.10
N LEU A 34 0.72 -5.51 2.84
CA LEU A 34 2.12 -5.54 2.39
C LEU A 34 2.82 -4.18 2.52
N ASP A 35 2.18 -3.21 3.17
CA ASP A 35 2.63 -1.82 3.29
C ASP A 35 4.07 -1.64 3.78
N LEU A 36 4.54 -2.54 4.64
CA LEU A 36 5.91 -2.52 5.15
C LEU A 36 6.79 -3.59 4.50
N GLU A 37 6.20 -4.68 4.02
CA GLU A 37 6.94 -5.75 3.35
C GLU A 37 7.50 -5.28 2.01
N VAL A 38 6.74 -4.47 1.28
CA VAL A 38 7.16 -3.93 -0.02
C VAL A 38 8.44 -3.09 0.06
N ASP A 39 8.72 -2.47 1.20
CA ASP A 39 9.95 -1.71 1.42
C ASP A 39 11.15 -2.61 1.76
N LEU A 40 10.88 -3.73 2.43
CA LEU A 40 11.92 -4.71 2.78
C LEU A 40 12.31 -5.60 1.60
N GLU A 41 11.34 -6.02 0.82
CA GLU A 41 11.48 -6.94 -0.32
C GLU A 41 10.60 -6.48 -1.48
N PRO A 42 10.97 -5.41 -2.21
CA PRO A 42 10.13 -4.82 -3.26
C PRO A 42 9.73 -5.80 -4.37
N GLY A 43 10.51 -6.86 -4.56
CA GLY A 43 10.19 -7.94 -5.50
C GLY A 43 8.93 -8.72 -5.15
N LEU A 44 8.52 -8.72 -3.88
CA LEU A 44 7.38 -9.49 -3.34
C LEU A 44 7.31 -10.90 -3.94
N PRO A 45 8.38 -11.71 -3.79
CA PRO A 45 8.53 -12.97 -4.55
C PRO A 45 7.43 -13.98 -4.25
N GLU A 46 6.89 -14.02 -3.02
CA GLU A 46 5.79 -14.92 -2.69
C GLU A 46 4.51 -14.52 -3.41
N VAL A 47 4.23 -13.25 -3.54
CA VAL A 47 3.07 -12.70 -4.25
C VAL A 47 3.16 -13.02 -5.74
N VAL A 48 4.28 -12.69 -6.36
CA VAL A 48 4.53 -12.89 -7.80
C VAL A 48 4.56 -14.37 -8.17
N ARG A 49 5.14 -15.21 -7.32
CA ARG A 49 5.23 -16.66 -7.52
C ARG A 49 3.85 -17.33 -7.69
N HIS A 50 2.82 -16.77 -7.06
CA HIS A 50 1.46 -17.26 -7.14
C HIS A 50 0.63 -16.64 -8.28
N GLY A 51 1.27 -15.81 -9.13
CA GLY A 51 0.65 -15.23 -10.32
C GLY A 51 -0.04 -13.89 -10.10
N THR A 52 0.10 -13.30 -8.92
CA THR A 52 -0.37 -11.94 -8.65
C THR A 52 0.59 -10.94 -9.29
N THR A 53 0.05 -10.02 -10.07
CA THR A 53 0.82 -8.99 -10.80
C THR A 53 0.47 -7.58 -10.36
N THR A 54 -0.51 -7.42 -9.50
CA THR A 54 -0.91 -6.15 -8.91
C THR A 54 -1.43 -6.37 -7.50
N VAL A 55 -0.98 -5.56 -6.55
CA VAL A 55 -1.45 -5.56 -5.16
C VAL A 55 -1.96 -4.17 -4.78
N LEU A 56 -2.93 -4.12 -3.88
CA LEU A 56 -3.37 -2.87 -3.25
C LEU A 56 -3.00 -2.88 -1.77
N VAL A 57 -2.34 -1.82 -1.33
CA VAL A 57 -1.93 -1.57 0.06
C VAL A 57 -2.78 -0.47 0.70
N GLY A 58 -2.62 -0.25 1.99
CA GLY A 58 -3.42 0.73 2.74
C GLY A 58 -4.82 0.23 3.08
N ASN A 59 -5.04 -1.05 3.19
CA ASN A 59 -6.33 -1.67 3.52
C ASN A 59 -6.65 -1.59 5.02
N CYS A 60 -7.90 -1.86 5.38
CA CYS A 60 -8.38 -1.94 6.76
C CYS A 60 -7.99 -0.73 7.63
N SER A 61 -8.01 0.46 7.06
CA SER A 61 -7.62 1.68 7.78
C SER A 61 -6.15 1.77 8.20
N LEU A 62 -5.31 0.80 7.79
CA LEU A 62 -3.88 0.72 8.11
C LEU A 62 -3.02 1.05 6.90
N GLY A 63 -1.90 1.72 7.13
CA GLY A 63 -0.93 2.01 6.07
C GLY A 63 0.11 3.04 6.49
N THR A 64 0.99 3.40 5.58
CA THR A 64 2.17 4.23 5.85
C THR A 64 2.22 5.52 5.03
N CYS A 65 1.18 5.84 4.26
CA CYS A 65 1.20 6.92 3.28
C CYS A 65 1.39 8.35 3.83
N PHE A 66 1.20 8.55 5.13
CA PHE A 66 1.48 9.82 5.81
C PHE A 66 2.84 9.83 6.55
N GLY A 67 3.74 8.91 6.20
CA GLY A 67 5.05 8.81 6.83
C GLY A 67 4.99 8.23 8.24
N ARG A 68 5.95 8.64 9.08
CA ARG A 68 6.13 8.02 10.40
C ARG A 68 5.05 8.35 11.42
N GLN A 69 4.40 9.50 11.31
CA GLN A 69 3.35 9.98 12.22
C GLN A 69 3.72 9.85 13.72
N GLN A 70 5.01 10.02 14.04
CA GLN A 70 5.50 9.84 15.41
C GLN A 70 5.02 10.97 16.33
N SER A 71 4.51 10.60 17.50
CA SER A 71 4.20 11.51 18.59
C SER A 71 4.92 11.08 19.86
N GLY A 72 6.02 11.72 20.17
CA GLY A 72 6.87 11.36 21.31
C GLY A 72 7.45 9.95 21.17
N ALA A 73 7.19 9.09 22.16
CA ALA A 73 7.61 7.68 22.16
C ALA A 73 6.62 6.75 21.44
N GLN A 74 5.48 7.27 20.98
CA GLN A 74 4.45 6.47 20.31
C GLN A 74 4.68 6.48 18.80
N ASN A 75 4.49 5.31 18.19
CA ASN A 75 4.50 5.15 16.75
C ASN A 75 3.19 4.49 16.32
N PRO A 76 2.26 5.24 15.74
CA PRO A 76 0.95 4.72 15.36
C PRO A 76 1.02 3.51 14.43
N ILE A 77 1.95 3.51 13.48
CA ILE A 77 2.15 2.39 12.54
C ILE A 77 2.50 1.12 13.32
N VAL A 78 3.54 1.18 14.17
CA VAL A 78 3.99 0.02 14.96
C VAL A 78 2.88 -0.49 15.88
N ASP A 79 2.17 0.41 16.56
CA ASP A 79 1.13 0.02 17.49
C ASP A 79 -0.09 -0.59 16.78
N CYS A 80 -0.51 -0.04 15.63
CA CYS A 80 -1.60 -0.58 14.83
C CYS A 80 -1.26 -1.94 14.21
N PHE A 81 -0.15 -2.04 13.49
CA PHE A 81 0.25 -3.30 12.85
C PHE A 81 0.56 -4.42 13.87
N THR A 82 1.09 -4.10 15.05
CA THR A 82 1.26 -5.10 16.12
C THR A 82 -0.09 -5.69 16.56
N ARG A 83 -1.12 -4.86 16.66
CA ARG A 83 -2.44 -5.30 17.15
C ARG A 83 -3.23 -6.06 16.11
N VAL A 84 -3.18 -5.61 14.86
CA VAL A 84 -4.02 -6.14 13.78
C VAL A 84 -3.36 -7.34 13.10
N GLU A 85 -2.06 -7.22 12.75
CA GLU A 85 -1.34 -8.24 12.00
C GLU A 85 -0.49 -9.17 12.88
N ASN A 86 -0.50 -8.96 14.19
CA ASN A 86 0.29 -9.75 15.15
C ASN A 86 1.80 -9.82 14.82
N ILE A 87 2.33 -8.76 14.20
CA ILE A 87 3.75 -8.66 13.86
C ILE A 87 4.54 -8.17 15.08
N PRO A 88 5.68 -8.79 15.43
CA PRO A 88 6.48 -8.35 16.55
C PRO A 88 6.96 -6.89 16.40
N LYS A 89 6.87 -6.10 17.47
CA LYS A 89 7.30 -4.68 17.47
C LYS A 89 8.75 -4.50 17.04
N SER A 90 9.64 -5.45 17.35
CA SER A 90 11.04 -5.38 16.94
C SER A 90 11.24 -5.43 15.43
N VAL A 91 10.38 -6.15 14.72
CA VAL A 91 10.36 -6.20 13.25
C VAL A 91 9.79 -4.90 12.71
N LEU A 92 8.64 -4.48 13.20
CA LEU A 92 7.96 -3.25 12.75
C LEU A 92 8.83 -2.00 12.95
N ASN A 93 9.56 -1.91 14.05
CA ASN A 93 10.46 -0.79 14.28
C ASN A 93 11.56 -0.69 13.22
N GLN A 94 12.10 -1.84 12.75
CA GLN A 94 13.07 -1.84 11.65
C GLN A 94 12.45 -1.40 10.33
N CYS A 95 11.23 -1.84 10.03
CA CYS A 95 10.50 -1.42 8.84
C CYS A 95 10.25 0.10 8.84
N VAL A 96 9.77 0.64 9.96
CA VAL A 96 9.46 2.07 10.08
C VAL A 96 10.70 2.96 10.03
N GLU A 97 11.88 2.45 10.39
CA GLU A 97 13.14 3.18 10.20
C GLU A 97 13.43 3.47 8.72
N ALA A 98 12.94 2.65 7.80
CA ALA A 98 13.09 2.84 6.36
C ALA A 98 12.14 3.90 5.78
N VAL A 99 11.07 4.26 6.49
CA VAL A 99 10.11 5.29 6.06
C VAL A 99 10.80 6.64 6.00
N HIS A 100 10.89 7.22 4.81
CA HIS A 100 11.58 8.48 4.52
C HIS A 100 10.70 9.51 3.80
N TRP A 101 9.44 9.20 3.55
CA TRP A 101 8.42 10.12 3.03
C TRP A 101 7.61 10.73 4.16
N ASP A 102 7.04 11.90 3.92
CA ASP A 102 6.28 12.68 4.91
C ASP A 102 4.83 12.95 4.48
N ASN A 103 4.47 12.60 3.24
CA ASN A 103 3.13 12.86 2.70
C ASN A 103 2.75 11.83 1.62
N THR A 104 1.49 11.90 1.20
CA THR A 104 0.90 10.96 0.22
C THR A 104 1.56 11.00 -1.15
N GLY A 105 2.06 12.15 -1.60
CA GLY A 105 2.75 12.28 -2.87
C GLY A 105 4.11 11.59 -2.85
N ASP A 106 4.93 11.92 -1.86
CA ASP A 106 6.26 11.31 -1.68
C ASP A 106 6.18 9.78 -1.54
N TYR A 107 5.10 9.27 -0.94
CA TYR A 107 4.86 7.83 -0.83
C TYR A 107 4.63 7.17 -2.19
N LEU A 108 3.85 7.78 -3.08
CA LEU A 108 3.67 7.23 -4.44
C LEU A 108 4.96 7.36 -5.27
N ASP A 109 5.64 8.50 -5.16
CA ASP A 109 6.93 8.73 -5.84
C ASP A 109 8.00 7.72 -5.37
N HIS A 110 7.93 7.27 -4.10
CA HIS A 110 8.81 6.22 -3.60
C HIS A 110 8.66 4.92 -4.38
N PHE A 111 7.43 4.49 -4.70
CA PHE A 111 7.21 3.27 -5.49
C PHE A 111 7.76 3.35 -6.90
N ASP A 112 7.82 4.52 -7.50
CA ASP A 112 8.42 4.71 -8.82
C ASP A 112 9.95 4.56 -8.81
N ASN A 113 10.57 4.60 -7.64
CA ASN A 113 12.02 4.57 -7.46
C ASN A 113 12.58 3.25 -6.88
N ILE A 114 11.73 2.27 -6.59
CA ILE A 114 12.16 0.95 -6.09
C ILE A 114 11.84 -0.17 -7.11
N PRO A 115 12.61 -1.27 -7.13
CA PRO A 115 12.46 -2.34 -8.12
C PRO A 115 11.28 -3.26 -7.78
N LEU A 116 10.05 -2.80 -7.97
CA LEU A 116 8.85 -3.56 -7.69
C LEU A 116 8.73 -4.84 -8.53
N GLY A 117 8.31 -5.93 -7.91
CA GLY A 117 7.91 -7.15 -8.62
C GLY A 117 6.52 -7.01 -9.24
N PRO A 118 5.44 -6.89 -8.46
CA PRO A 118 4.11 -6.57 -8.96
C PRO A 118 3.92 -5.05 -9.07
N ASN A 119 2.86 -4.62 -9.74
CA ASN A 119 2.39 -3.24 -9.61
C ASN A 119 1.82 -3.04 -8.20
N VAL A 120 2.01 -1.85 -7.64
CA VAL A 120 1.44 -1.46 -6.35
C VAL A 120 0.49 -0.29 -6.54
N GLY A 121 -0.74 -0.43 -6.04
CA GLY A 121 -1.68 0.67 -5.87
C GLY A 121 -1.98 0.88 -4.40
N ALA A 122 -2.45 2.05 -4.01
CA ALA A 122 -2.66 2.38 -2.61
C ALA A 122 -4.05 2.98 -2.34
N PHE A 123 -4.58 2.70 -1.15
CA PHE A 123 -5.68 3.43 -0.53
C PHE A 123 -5.15 4.43 0.50
N ILE A 124 -5.94 5.46 0.80
CA ILE A 124 -5.72 6.33 1.95
C ILE A 124 -6.40 5.68 3.16
N PRO A 125 -5.63 5.25 4.18
CA PRO A 125 -6.20 4.61 5.35
C PRO A 125 -6.88 5.65 6.26
N HIS A 126 -8.14 5.44 6.60
CA HIS A 126 -8.92 6.38 7.43
C HIS A 126 -8.29 6.62 8.81
N SER A 127 -7.82 5.57 9.50
CA SER A 127 -7.18 5.75 10.80
C SER A 127 -5.92 6.59 10.72
N MET A 128 -5.10 6.38 9.69
CA MET A 128 -3.88 7.16 9.48
C MET A 128 -4.19 8.61 9.09
N LEU A 129 -5.23 8.84 8.29
CA LEU A 129 -5.72 10.18 7.96
C LEU A 129 -6.18 10.93 9.20
N ARG A 130 -6.88 10.26 10.12
CA ARG A 130 -7.27 10.86 11.41
C ARG A 130 -6.06 11.19 12.29
N VAL A 131 -5.09 10.29 12.36
CA VAL A 131 -3.85 10.52 13.12
C VAL A 131 -3.07 11.70 12.55
N GLU A 132 -3.02 11.83 11.24
CA GLU A 132 -2.34 12.94 10.56
C GLU A 132 -2.93 14.30 10.94
N VAL A 133 -4.25 14.39 11.03
CA VAL A 133 -4.95 15.66 11.28
C VAL A 133 -5.11 15.96 12.77
N MET A 134 -5.39 14.93 13.57
CA MET A 134 -5.75 15.10 14.98
C MET A 134 -4.63 14.71 15.96
N GLY A 135 -3.62 13.99 15.47
CA GLY A 135 -2.68 13.28 16.34
C GLY A 135 -3.27 12.01 16.95
N LEU A 136 -2.40 11.10 17.42
CA LEU A 136 -2.82 9.77 17.89
C LEU A 136 -3.82 9.86 19.07
N THR A 137 -3.52 10.65 20.07
CA THR A 137 -4.33 10.73 21.30
C THR A 137 -5.76 11.21 21.03
N ASP A 138 -5.90 12.29 20.25
CA ASP A 138 -7.19 12.87 19.94
C ASP A 138 -7.98 12.01 18.96
N SER A 139 -7.30 11.40 17.99
CA SER A 139 -7.95 10.53 17.00
C SER A 139 -8.68 9.34 17.59
N ILE A 140 -8.23 8.83 18.74
CA ILE A 140 -8.83 7.66 19.43
C ILE A 140 -9.76 8.06 20.59
N SER A 141 -9.80 9.34 20.99
CA SER A 141 -10.51 9.75 22.21
C SER A 141 -11.72 10.66 21.97
N ARG A 142 -11.82 11.29 20.80
CA ARG A 142 -12.92 12.22 20.50
C ARG A 142 -13.28 12.22 19.01
N ALA A 143 -14.45 12.76 18.71
CA ALA A 143 -14.83 13.09 17.35
C ALA A 143 -13.99 14.26 16.80
N PRO A 144 -13.77 14.33 15.49
CA PRO A 144 -13.14 15.48 14.85
C PRO A 144 -14.04 16.72 14.95
N THR A 145 -13.41 17.88 14.99
CA THR A 145 -14.09 19.17 14.76
C THR A 145 -14.39 19.37 13.28
N GLU A 146 -15.23 20.35 12.95
CA GLU A 146 -15.53 20.71 11.55
C GLU A 146 -14.26 21.12 10.77
N ALA A 147 -13.33 21.83 11.42
CA ALA A 147 -12.06 22.21 10.79
C ALA A 147 -11.15 21.00 10.52
N GLU A 148 -11.11 20.03 11.44
CA GLU A 148 -10.36 18.79 11.25
C GLU A 148 -10.98 17.93 10.16
N LEU A 149 -12.32 17.85 10.08
CA LEU A 149 -13.02 17.17 8.99
C LEU A 149 -12.69 17.81 7.64
N ALA A 150 -12.80 19.12 7.53
CA ALA A 150 -12.45 19.85 6.31
C ALA A 150 -10.98 19.61 5.89
N ARG A 151 -10.07 19.48 6.87
CA ARG A 151 -8.67 19.14 6.57
C ARG A 151 -8.51 17.70 6.09
N MET A 152 -9.25 16.74 6.66
CA MET A 152 -9.25 15.35 6.19
C MET A 152 -9.79 15.24 4.76
N GLU A 153 -10.89 15.92 4.46
CA GLU A 153 -11.46 15.98 3.12
C GLU A 153 -10.43 16.52 2.11
N GLN A 154 -9.78 17.63 2.44
CA GLN A 154 -8.73 18.20 1.59
C GLN A 154 -7.58 17.23 1.32
N LEU A 155 -7.10 16.51 2.34
CA LEU A 155 -6.02 15.53 2.19
C LEU A 155 -6.48 14.33 1.36
N LEU A 156 -7.72 13.89 1.53
CA LEU A 156 -8.30 12.81 0.74
C LEU A 156 -8.43 13.21 -0.74
N GLU A 157 -8.99 14.38 -1.03
CA GLU A 157 -9.09 14.90 -2.40
C GLU A 157 -7.72 15.04 -3.05
N GLN A 158 -6.73 15.54 -2.31
CA GLN A 158 -5.35 15.64 -2.77
C GLN A 158 -4.79 14.27 -3.13
N GLY A 159 -4.95 13.28 -2.26
CA GLY A 159 -4.45 11.93 -2.51
C GLY A 159 -5.15 11.27 -3.71
N ILE A 160 -6.47 11.42 -3.86
CA ILE A 160 -7.17 10.92 -5.05
C ILE A 160 -6.64 11.58 -6.32
N ALA A 161 -6.37 12.89 -6.30
CA ALA A 161 -5.78 13.60 -7.43
C ALA A 161 -4.34 13.13 -7.74
N GLN A 162 -3.61 12.62 -6.76
CA GLN A 162 -2.27 12.04 -6.91
C GLN A 162 -2.28 10.61 -7.46
N GLY A 163 -3.40 9.89 -7.40
CA GLY A 163 -3.53 8.54 -7.96
C GLY A 163 -3.92 7.45 -6.97
N TYR A 164 -4.25 7.78 -5.73
CA TYR A 164 -4.81 6.81 -4.79
C TYR A 164 -6.16 6.28 -5.27
N GLN A 165 -6.42 5.00 -5.02
CA GLN A 165 -7.61 4.29 -5.51
C GLN A 165 -8.88 4.60 -4.70
N GLY A 166 -8.75 5.31 -3.60
CA GLY A 166 -9.85 5.63 -2.70
C GLY A 166 -9.40 5.70 -1.24
N MET A 167 -10.35 5.60 -0.32
CA MET A 167 -10.11 5.52 1.12
C MET A 167 -10.50 4.14 1.64
N SER A 168 -9.69 3.57 2.51
CA SER A 168 -10.05 2.35 3.24
C SER A 168 -10.53 2.67 4.65
N THR A 169 -11.49 1.89 5.13
CA THR A 169 -11.91 1.90 6.53
C THR A 169 -11.94 0.48 7.06
N ASP A 170 -11.84 0.33 8.38
CA ASP A 170 -12.22 -0.90 9.06
C ASP A 170 -13.68 -0.80 9.51
N GLY A 171 -14.39 -1.89 9.49
CA GLY A 171 -15.78 -1.95 9.95
C GLY A 171 -15.89 -2.25 11.43
N LEU A 172 -14.81 -2.12 12.19
CA LEU A 172 -14.79 -2.37 13.64
C LEU A 172 -15.27 -1.12 14.39
N PRO A 173 -16.15 -1.26 15.36
CA PRO A 173 -16.62 -0.15 16.19
C PRO A 173 -15.55 0.42 17.11
#